data_491de658dc2685968336af29819c5b34
#
_entry.id   491de658dc2685968336af29819c5b34
#
_cell.length_a   1.000
_cell.length_b   1.000
_cell.length_c   1.000
_cell.angle_alpha   90.00
_cell.angle_beta   90.00
_cell.angle_gamma   90.00
#
_symmetry.space_group_name_H-M   'P 1'
#
loop_
_entity.id
_entity.type
_entity.pdbx_description
1 polymer ?
#
loop_
_entity_poly.entity_id
_entity_poly.type
_entity_poly.pdbx_seq_one_letter_code
_entity_poly.pdbx_strand_id
1 'polypeptide(L)'
;MAKTFYYAIKNTKQVVNTWDECKGIVNGMPKAQYKKFSTMEDAQAFIDGKVSGVKEPKVIPYQNEQGIGGTIRLIEDTDPFSLNLHGTIFVVDGSFNAKTGIYGGGVAVYDSNKNLLDTRRISGNKPEFTQSRNVAGEVMAYATAISTAVERRLSSITVVCDYE
;
A
#
# COMPACT_ATOMS: atom_id res chain seq x y z
N MET A 1 27.42 -7.28 -1.28
CA MET A 1 27.37 -6.56 0.02
C MET A 1 26.03 -6.91 0.67
N ALA A 2 26.02 -7.27 1.96
CA ALA A 2 24.79 -7.55 2.69
C ALA A 2 23.96 -6.26 2.83
N LYS A 3 22.67 -6.33 2.57
CA LYS A 3 21.75 -5.19 2.68
C LYS A 3 21.50 -4.94 4.17
N THR A 4 21.90 -3.80 4.69
CA THR A 4 21.62 -3.40 6.07
C THR A 4 20.21 -2.86 6.15
N PHE A 5 19.47 -3.29 7.19
CA PHE A 5 18.12 -2.80 7.47
C PHE A 5 18.06 -2.17 8.85
N TYR A 6 17.10 -1.27 9.04
CA TYR A 6 16.84 -0.56 10.27
C TYR A 6 15.42 -0.81 10.72
N TYR A 7 15.21 -1.14 11.97
CA TYR A 7 13.89 -1.37 12.56
C TYR A 7 13.59 -0.24 13.53
N ALA A 8 12.67 0.62 13.17
CA ALA A 8 12.24 1.73 14.02
C ALA A 8 11.03 1.31 14.88
N ILE A 9 11.10 1.61 16.18
CA ILE A 9 10.07 1.30 17.16
C ILE A 9 9.57 2.62 17.74
N LYS A 10 8.37 3.02 17.35
CA LYS A 10 7.82 4.35 17.67
C LYS A 10 7.51 4.50 19.15
N ASN A 11 7.05 3.44 19.81
CA ASN A 11 6.68 3.45 21.22
C ASN A 11 7.88 3.76 22.13
N THR A 12 9.05 3.25 21.81
CA THR A 12 10.29 3.44 22.60
C THR A 12 11.22 4.49 22.00
N LYS A 13 10.89 5.03 20.81
CA LYS A 13 11.74 5.95 20.03
C LYS A 13 13.13 5.40 19.75
N GLN A 14 13.21 4.11 19.43
CA GLN A 14 14.47 3.42 19.16
C GLN A 14 14.56 2.92 17.73
N VAL A 15 15.79 2.91 17.19
CA VAL A 15 16.13 2.23 15.94
C VAL A 15 17.15 1.14 16.26
N VAL A 16 16.88 -0.07 15.78
CA VAL A 16 17.76 -1.23 15.93
C VAL A 16 18.10 -1.82 14.56
N ASN A 17 19.19 -2.58 14.46
CA ASN A 17 19.70 -3.05 13.16
C ASN A 17 19.28 -4.48 12.82
N THR A 18 18.73 -5.20 13.77
CA THR A 18 18.31 -6.60 13.57
C THR A 18 16.86 -6.81 13.95
N TRP A 19 16.24 -7.79 13.30
CA TRP A 19 14.88 -8.20 13.64
C TRP A 19 14.81 -8.79 15.06
N ASP A 20 15.83 -9.52 15.49
CA ASP A 20 15.85 -10.16 16.81
C ASP A 20 15.85 -9.12 17.93
N GLU A 21 16.61 -8.04 17.79
CA GLU A 21 16.58 -6.90 18.72
C GLU A 21 15.19 -6.25 18.74
N CYS A 22 14.64 -5.95 17.55
CA CYS A 22 13.31 -5.36 17.43
C CYS A 22 12.25 -6.25 18.09
N LYS A 23 12.25 -7.55 17.78
CA LYS A 23 11.35 -8.55 18.34
C LYS A 23 11.47 -8.63 19.87
N GLY A 24 12.68 -8.58 20.41
CA GLY A 24 12.92 -8.57 21.85
C GLY A 24 12.28 -7.38 22.57
N ILE A 25 12.28 -6.21 21.91
CA ILE A 25 11.69 -4.98 22.48
C ILE A 25 10.17 -4.97 22.35
N VAL A 26 9.62 -5.35 21.18
CA VAL A 26 8.17 -5.26 20.92
C VAL A 26 7.37 -6.44 21.48
N ASN A 27 8.03 -7.54 21.82
CA ASN A 27 7.37 -8.72 22.33
C ASN A 27 6.71 -8.43 23.69
N GLY A 28 5.40 -8.65 23.77
CA GLY A 28 4.59 -8.32 24.96
C GLY A 28 4.20 -6.83 25.07
N MET A 29 4.62 -5.97 24.15
CA MET A 29 4.24 -4.56 24.16
C MET A 29 2.84 -4.36 23.53
N PRO A 30 1.84 -3.87 24.28
CA PRO A 30 0.52 -3.61 23.73
C PRO A 30 0.58 -2.49 22.68
N LYS A 31 -0.06 -2.70 21.54
CA LYS A 31 -0.10 -1.75 20.41
C LYS A 31 1.29 -1.31 19.94
N ALA A 32 2.25 -2.23 19.87
CA ALA A 32 3.59 -1.96 19.35
C ALA A 32 3.50 -1.43 17.91
N GLN A 33 4.11 -0.26 17.69
CA GLN A 33 4.25 0.36 16.36
C GLN A 33 5.72 0.28 15.97
N TYR A 34 6.04 -0.56 15.02
CA TYR A 34 7.39 -0.72 14.48
C TYR A 34 7.35 -0.94 12.98
N LYS A 35 8.42 -0.52 12.30
CA LYS A 35 8.56 -0.70 10.85
C LYS A 35 10.02 -0.88 10.47
N LYS A 36 10.28 -1.66 9.40
CA LYS A 36 11.59 -1.91 8.81
C LYS A 36 11.86 -0.88 7.71
N PHE A 37 13.10 -0.37 7.66
CA PHE A 37 13.55 0.63 6.69
C PHE A 37 14.88 0.22 6.06
N SER A 38 15.15 0.75 4.88
CA SER A 38 16.42 0.57 4.17
C SER A 38 17.46 1.65 4.51
N THR A 39 17.04 2.77 5.11
CA THR A 39 17.91 3.87 5.53
C THR A 39 17.66 4.25 6.99
N MET A 40 18.67 4.79 7.65
CA MET A 40 18.56 5.28 9.02
C MET A 40 17.70 6.55 9.09
N GLU A 41 17.78 7.40 8.07
CA GLU A 41 17.02 8.64 7.94
C GLU A 41 15.52 8.37 7.94
N ASP A 42 15.08 7.37 7.17
CA ASP A 42 13.66 6.96 7.11
C ASP A 42 13.20 6.38 8.44
N ALA A 43 14.03 5.57 9.08
CA ALA A 43 13.74 5.00 10.40
C ALA A 43 13.57 6.10 11.45
N GLN A 44 14.45 7.11 11.45
CA GLN A 44 14.36 8.23 12.37
C GLN A 44 13.15 9.12 12.10
N ALA A 45 12.83 9.39 10.84
CA ALA A 45 11.65 10.16 10.46
C ALA A 45 10.34 9.49 10.91
N PHE A 46 10.26 8.15 10.83
CA PHE A 46 9.12 7.40 11.35
C PHE A 46 8.94 7.58 12.87
N ILE A 47 10.05 7.56 13.63
CA ILE A 47 10.04 7.80 15.08
C ILE A 47 9.56 9.22 15.40
N ASP A 48 10.06 10.20 14.66
CA ASP A 48 9.76 11.62 14.86
C ASP A 48 8.32 11.98 14.39
N GLY A 49 7.59 11.02 13.79
CA GLY A 49 6.29 11.29 13.18
C GLY A 49 6.38 12.16 11.93
N LYS A 50 7.59 12.37 11.40
CA LYS A 50 7.81 13.00 10.11
C LYS A 50 7.56 11.95 9.04
N VAL A 51 6.89 12.34 7.96
CA VAL A 51 6.76 11.47 6.79
C VAL A 51 8.15 11.35 6.17
N SER A 52 8.85 10.23 6.42
CA SER A 52 10.14 9.97 5.79
C SER A 52 9.91 9.77 4.30
N GLY A 53 10.73 10.45 3.52
CA GLY A 53 10.91 10.29 2.09
C GLY A 53 9.73 9.66 1.34
N VAL A 54 8.66 10.42 1.15
CA VAL A 54 7.63 10.00 0.17
C VAL A 54 8.38 9.84 -1.14
N LYS A 55 8.60 8.60 -1.57
CA LYS A 55 9.08 8.35 -2.94
C LYS A 55 8.17 9.16 -3.85
N GLU A 56 8.76 9.93 -4.75
CA GLU A 56 7.99 10.65 -5.77
C GLU A 56 6.98 9.66 -6.39
N PRO A 57 5.70 10.02 -6.44
CA PRO A 57 4.69 9.12 -6.97
C PRO A 57 5.05 8.68 -8.38
N LYS A 58 5.05 7.38 -8.63
CA LYS A 58 5.17 6.90 -9.99
C LYS A 58 3.92 7.30 -10.76
N VAL A 59 4.08 8.13 -11.78
CA VAL A 59 2.97 8.63 -12.59
C VAL A 59 2.81 7.72 -13.82
N ILE A 60 1.65 7.12 -13.98
CA ILE A 60 1.31 6.21 -15.07
C ILE A 60 0.11 6.76 -15.82
N PRO A 61 0.24 7.10 -17.11
CA PRO A 61 -0.93 7.42 -17.94
C PRO A 61 -1.74 6.14 -18.19
N TYR A 62 -3.07 6.27 -18.23
CA TYR A 62 -3.95 5.18 -18.65
C TYR A 62 -5.00 5.69 -19.65
N GLN A 63 -5.47 4.80 -20.53
CA GLN A 63 -6.52 5.09 -21.49
C GLN A 63 -7.25 3.79 -21.83
N ASN A 64 -8.59 3.86 -21.95
CA ASN A 64 -9.37 2.75 -22.42
C ASN A 64 -9.55 2.81 -23.95
N GLU A 65 -10.19 1.79 -24.52
CA GLU A 65 -10.46 1.68 -25.97
C GLU A 65 -11.32 2.84 -26.52
N GLN A 66 -12.13 3.48 -25.68
CA GLN A 66 -12.96 4.63 -26.04
C GLN A 66 -12.22 5.97 -25.89
N GLY A 67 -10.92 5.95 -25.64
CA GLY A 67 -10.12 7.16 -25.47
C GLY A 67 -10.32 7.88 -24.14
N ILE A 68 -11.08 7.32 -23.21
CA ILE A 68 -11.23 7.84 -21.86
C ILE A 68 -9.99 7.43 -21.05
N GLY A 69 -9.27 8.40 -20.56
CA GLY A 69 -8.05 8.15 -19.83
C GLY A 69 -7.70 9.25 -18.85
N GLY A 70 -6.59 9.07 -18.16
CA GLY A 70 -6.12 10.01 -17.14
C GLY A 70 -4.75 9.60 -16.61
N THR A 71 -4.48 9.98 -15.39
CA THR A 71 -3.21 9.74 -14.72
C THR A 71 -3.43 9.01 -13.41
N ILE A 72 -2.68 7.95 -13.19
CA ILE A 72 -2.58 7.23 -11.91
C ILE A 72 -1.30 7.68 -11.23
N ARG A 73 -1.41 8.12 -9.99
CA ARG A 73 -0.27 8.31 -9.09
C ARG A 73 -0.18 7.11 -8.18
N LEU A 74 0.89 6.35 -8.32
CA LEU A 74 1.16 5.19 -7.50
C LEU A 74 2.07 5.58 -6.34
N ILE A 75 1.62 5.34 -5.12
CA ILE A 75 2.35 5.58 -3.88
C ILE A 75 2.47 4.27 -3.15
N GLU A 76 3.72 3.85 -2.94
CA GLU A 76 4.05 2.60 -2.27
C GLU A 76 4.38 2.86 -0.79
N ASP A 77 4.04 1.88 0.05
CA ASP A 77 4.60 1.76 1.41
C ASP A 77 4.31 2.93 2.36
N THR A 78 3.19 3.61 2.18
CA THR A 78 2.85 4.80 2.98
C THR A 78 1.43 4.71 3.52
N ASP A 79 1.23 5.12 4.77
CA ASP A 79 -0.11 5.32 5.32
C ASP A 79 -0.83 6.42 4.52
N PRO A 80 -1.90 6.08 3.78
CA PRO A 80 -2.61 7.05 2.96
C PRO A 80 -3.18 8.22 3.76
N PHE A 81 -3.42 8.01 5.05
CA PHE A 81 -3.96 9.04 5.93
C PHE A 81 -2.89 9.99 6.48
N SER A 82 -1.62 9.66 6.37
CA SER A 82 -0.50 10.54 6.72
C SER A 82 -0.15 11.55 5.62
N LEU A 83 -0.61 11.31 4.40
CA LEU A 83 -0.29 12.13 3.23
C LEU A 83 -1.36 13.20 2.99
N ASN A 84 -0.92 14.33 2.45
CA ASN A 84 -1.82 15.36 1.93
C ASN A 84 -2.13 15.05 0.45
N LEU A 85 -3.00 14.05 0.23
CA LEU A 85 -3.40 13.60 -1.10
C LEU A 85 -4.57 14.40 -1.62
N HIS A 86 -4.57 14.68 -2.92
CA HIS A 86 -5.63 15.41 -3.60
C HIS A 86 -6.38 14.51 -4.58
N GLY A 87 -7.66 14.83 -4.82
CA GLY A 87 -8.52 14.09 -5.74
C GLY A 87 -9.10 12.81 -5.13
N THR A 88 -9.38 11.84 -5.98
CA THR A 88 -9.90 10.53 -5.55
C THR A 88 -8.76 9.57 -5.25
N ILE A 89 -8.79 9.00 -4.06
CA ILE A 89 -7.74 8.12 -3.53
C ILE A 89 -8.31 6.70 -3.48
N PHE A 90 -7.59 5.76 -4.08
CA PHE A 90 -7.87 4.34 -4.04
C PHE A 90 -6.82 3.65 -3.19
N VAL A 91 -7.23 3.03 -2.10
CA VAL A 91 -6.36 2.16 -1.29
C VAL A 91 -6.66 0.74 -1.71
N VAL A 92 -5.64 0.02 -2.15
CA VAL A 92 -5.76 -1.34 -2.67
C VAL A 92 -4.92 -2.30 -1.84
N ASP A 93 -5.44 -3.51 -1.64
CA ASP A 93 -4.78 -4.58 -0.91
C ASP A 93 -5.13 -5.93 -1.52
N GLY A 94 -4.17 -6.85 -1.50
CA GLY A 94 -4.31 -8.21 -2.02
C GLY A 94 -4.11 -9.26 -0.93
N SER A 95 -4.78 -10.38 -1.07
CA SER A 95 -4.65 -11.51 -0.16
C SER A 95 -4.68 -12.84 -0.89
N PHE A 96 -4.13 -13.89 -0.28
CA PHE A 96 -4.17 -15.25 -0.78
C PHE A 96 -4.35 -16.26 0.35
N ASN A 97 -5.31 -17.14 0.17
CA ASN A 97 -5.51 -18.26 1.08
C ASN A 97 -4.86 -19.53 0.50
N ALA A 98 -3.71 -19.91 1.02
CA ALA A 98 -2.95 -21.07 0.55
C ALA A 98 -3.68 -22.42 0.73
N LYS A 99 -4.66 -22.52 1.65
CA LYS A 99 -5.42 -23.75 1.87
C LYS A 99 -6.51 -23.96 0.83
N THR A 100 -7.13 -22.87 0.37
CA THR A 100 -8.25 -22.93 -0.58
C THR A 100 -7.85 -22.55 -2.00
N GLY A 101 -6.65 -21.99 -2.21
CA GLY A 101 -6.21 -21.46 -3.49
C GLY A 101 -6.98 -20.20 -3.93
N ILE A 102 -7.72 -19.56 -3.01
CA ILE A 102 -8.49 -18.35 -3.32
C ILE A 102 -7.60 -17.12 -3.11
N TYR A 103 -7.49 -16.30 -4.14
CA TYR A 103 -6.98 -14.94 -4.03
C TYR A 103 -8.12 -13.96 -3.79
N GLY A 104 -7.85 -12.90 -3.07
CA GLY A 104 -8.78 -11.81 -2.80
C GLY A 104 -8.14 -10.46 -3.05
N GLY A 105 -8.94 -9.45 -3.36
CA GLY A 105 -8.51 -8.07 -3.44
C GLY A 105 -9.55 -7.14 -2.83
N GLY A 106 -9.09 -6.09 -2.19
CA GLY A 106 -9.88 -5.02 -1.61
C GLY A 106 -9.54 -3.69 -2.27
N VAL A 107 -10.56 -2.86 -2.46
CA VAL A 107 -10.41 -1.46 -2.90
C VAL A 107 -11.26 -0.59 -2.00
N ALA A 108 -10.66 0.40 -1.36
CA ALA A 108 -11.36 1.44 -0.64
C ALA A 108 -11.14 2.78 -1.36
N VAL A 109 -12.21 3.52 -1.60
CA VAL A 109 -12.18 4.77 -2.35
C VAL A 109 -12.48 5.92 -1.40
N TYR A 110 -11.59 6.91 -1.37
CA TYR A 110 -11.70 8.08 -0.50
C TYR A 110 -11.70 9.38 -1.32
N ASP A 111 -12.29 10.43 -0.76
CA ASP A 111 -12.08 11.79 -1.22
C ASP A 111 -10.80 12.41 -0.62
N SER A 112 -10.48 13.63 -1.05
CA SER A 112 -9.33 14.39 -0.53
C SER A 112 -9.44 14.75 0.97
N ASN A 113 -10.63 14.68 1.55
CA ASN A 113 -10.89 14.91 2.97
C ASN A 113 -10.83 13.61 3.79
N LYS A 114 -10.44 12.48 3.15
CA LYS A 114 -10.36 11.15 3.76
C LYS A 114 -11.71 10.56 4.14
N ASN A 115 -12.79 11.03 3.55
CA ASN A 115 -14.10 10.38 3.69
C ASN A 115 -14.17 9.17 2.78
N LEU A 116 -14.60 8.03 3.34
CA LEU A 116 -14.82 6.80 2.56
C LEU A 116 -16.05 6.99 1.64
N LEU A 117 -15.83 6.85 0.34
CA LEU A 117 -16.86 7.00 -0.68
C LEU A 117 -17.42 5.65 -1.15
N ASP A 118 -16.58 4.62 -1.23
CA ASP A 118 -16.96 3.31 -1.76
C ASP A 118 -15.98 2.22 -1.30
N THR A 119 -16.44 0.97 -1.34
CA THR A 119 -15.57 -0.20 -1.17
C THR A 119 -15.91 -1.27 -2.19
N ARG A 120 -14.88 -1.93 -2.74
CA ARG A 120 -15.04 -3.07 -3.65
C ARG A 120 -14.28 -4.27 -3.11
N ARG A 121 -14.81 -5.46 -3.34
CA ARG A 121 -14.16 -6.72 -2.99
C ARG A 121 -14.16 -7.61 -4.21
N ILE A 122 -13.03 -8.25 -4.44
CA ILE A 122 -12.81 -9.17 -5.54
C ILE A 122 -12.31 -10.48 -4.96
N SER A 123 -12.72 -11.59 -5.52
CA SER A 123 -12.14 -12.90 -5.21
C SER A 123 -12.18 -13.81 -6.42
N GLY A 124 -11.26 -14.75 -6.46
CA GLY A 124 -11.20 -15.73 -7.53
C GLY A 124 -10.27 -16.89 -7.19
N ASN A 125 -10.36 -17.93 -8.00
CA ASN A 125 -9.56 -19.14 -7.85
C ASN A 125 -9.05 -19.66 -9.19
N LYS A 126 -8.95 -18.79 -10.21
CA LYS A 126 -8.47 -19.19 -11.54
C LYS A 126 -7.03 -19.71 -11.44
N PRO A 127 -6.75 -20.93 -11.95
CA PRO A 127 -5.44 -21.57 -11.81
C PRO A 127 -4.28 -20.71 -12.32
N GLU A 128 -4.48 -19.97 -13.40
CA GLU A 128 -3.48 -19.08 -13.99
C GLU A 128 -3.02 -17.95 -13.07
N PHE A 129 -3.85 -17.56 -12.10
CA PHE A 129 -3.53 -16.51 -11.13
C PHE A 129 -3.10 -17.07 -9.77
N THR A 130 -3.53 -18.29 -9.41
CA THR A 130 -3.20 -18.85 -8.09
C THR A 130 -1.71 -19.10 -7.89
N GLN A 131 -0.94 -19.27 -8.97
CA GLN A 131 0.52 -19.40 -8.90
C GLN A 131 1.21 -18.13 -8.39
N SER A 132 0.62 -16.97 -8.65
CA SER A 132 1.14 -15.67 -8.23
C SER A 132 0.72 -15.28 -6.79
N ARG A 133 -0.04 -16.12 -6.09
CA ARG A 133 -0.46 -15.94 -4.69
C ARG A 133 -1.04 -14.53 -4.41
N ASN A 134 -0.41 -13.78 -3.49
CA ASN A 134 -0.85 -12.43 -3.11
C ASN A 134 -0.90 -11.47 -4.31
N VAL A 135 0.08 -11.58 -5.23
CA VAL A 135 0.18 -10.72 -6.41
C VAL A 135 -1.09 -10.77 -7.26
N ALA A 136 -1.76 -11.93 -7.34
CA ALA A 136 -3.03 -12.04 -8.06
C ALA A 136 -4.13 -11.15 -7.45
N GLY A 137 -4.23 -11.15 -6.13
CA GLY A 137 -5.18 -10.29 -5.40
C GLY A 137 -4.90 -8.81 -5.61
N GLU A 138 -3.64 -8.42 -5.53
CA GLU A 138 -3.19 -7.04 -5.76
C GLU A 138 -3.48 -6.58 -7.19
N VAL A 139 -3.08 -7.36 -8.21
CA VAL A 139 -3.36 -7.04 -9.61
C VAL A 139 -4.85 -6.88 -9.87
N MET A 140 -5.69 -7.73 -9.28
CA MET A 140 -7.14 -7.64 -9.42
C MET A 140 -7.71 -6.40 -8.71
N ALA A 141 -7.15 -6.02 -7.56
CA ALA A 141 -7.54 -4.79 -6.87
C ALA A 141 -7.16 -3.55 -7.69
N TYR A 142 -5.95 -3.52 -8.27
CA TYR A 142 -5.54 -2.47 -9.20
C TYR A 142 -6.46 -2.36 -10.41
N ALA A 143 -6.73 -3.46 -11.10
CA ALA A 143 -7.62 -3.48 -12.25
C ALA A 143 -9.01 -2.95 -11.89
N THR A 144 -9.51 -3.27 -10.69
CA THR A 144 -10.79 -2.77 -10.17
C THR A 144 -10.73 -1.27 -9.87
N ALA A 145 -9.64 -0.76 -9.31
CA ALA A 145 -9.47 0.67 -9.10
C ALA A 145 -9.49 1.44 -10.43
N ILE A 146 -8.76 0.94 -11.44
CA ILE A 146 -8.72 1.55 -12.77
C ILE A 146 -10.09 1.51 -13.44
N SER A 147 -10.78 0.37 -13.45
CA SER A 147 -12.12 0.27 -14.05
C SER A 147 -13.12 1.17 -13.33
N THR A 148 -13.06 1.26 -12.02
CA THR A 148 -13.90 2.19 -11.24
C THR A 148 -13.61 3.65 -11.61
N ALA A 149 -12.34 4.02 -11.82
CA ALA A 149 -11.97 5.36 -12.26
C ALA A 149 -12.54 5.69 -13.65
N VAL A 150 -12.47 4.73 -14.57
CA VAL A 150 -13.04 4.87 -15.92
C VAL A 150 -14.56 4.98 -15.87
N GLU A 151 -15.25 4.12 -15.12
CA GLU A 151 -16.71 4.16 -14.90
C GLU A 151 -17.18 5.52 -14.38
N ARG A 152 -16.41 6.10 -13.45
CA ARG A 152 -16.69 7.40 -12.84
C ARG A 152 -16.16 8.59 -13.63
N ARG A 153 -15.52 8.35 -14.78
CA ARG A 153 -14.91 9.37 -15.64
C ARG A 153 -13.93 10.28 -14.91
N LEU A 154 -13.15 9.70 -14.00
CA LEU A 154 -12.13 10.43 -13.26
C LEU A 154 -10.92 10.70 -14.16
N SER A 155 -10.49 11.95 -14.24
CA SER A 155 -9.32 12.34 -15.04
C SER A 155 -7.98 12.03 -14.35
N SER A 156 -8.01 11.85 -13.04
CA SER A 156 -6.83 11.56 -12.22
C SER A 156 -7.24 10.83 -10.95
N ILE A 157 -6.45 9.84 -10.57
CA ILE A 157 -6.59 9.11 -9.32
C ILE A 157 -5.23 8.93 -8.65
N THR A 158 -5.24 8.79 -7.34
CA THR A 158 -4.08 8.31 -6.57
C THR A 158 -4.37 6.89 -6.11
N VAL A 159 -3.45 5.98 -6.37
CA VAL A 159 -3.54 4.59 -5.87
C VAL A 159 -2.45 4.39 -4.83
N VAL A 160 -2.86 3.95 -3.66
CA VAL A 160 -1.98 3.61 -2.54
C VAL A 160 -2.00 2.11 -2.33
N CYS A 161 -0.83 1.51 -2.26
CA CYS A 161 -0.64 0.08 -2.05
C CYS A 161 0.54 -0.16 -1.10
N ASP A 162 0.62 -1.36 -0.55
CA ASP A 162 1.69 -1.80 0.33
C ASP A 162 2.61 -2.84 -0.34
N TYR A 163 2.89 -2.67 -1.62
CA TYR A 163 3.73 -3.60 -2.36
C TYR A 163 5.15 -3.64 -1.79
N GLU A 164 5.57 -4.83 -1.30
CA GLU A 164 6.95 -5.18 -0.93
C GLU A 164 7.72 -5.87 -2.07
#